data_6a9bbdd271eeff56c6bdec7114956853
#
_entry.id   6a9bbdd271eeff56c6bdec7114956853
#
_cell.length_a   1.000
_cell.length_b   1.000
_cell.length_c   1.000
_cell.angle_alpha   90.00
_cell.angle_beta   90.00
_cell.angle_gamma   90.00
#
_symmetry.space_group_name_H-M   'P 1'
#
loop_
_entity.id
_entity.type
_entity.pdbx_description
1 polymer ?
#
loop_
_entity_poly.entity_id
_entity_poly.type
_entity_poly.pdbx_seq_one_letter_code
_entity_poly.pdbx_strand_id
1 'polypeptide(L)'
;MSTRNISFIGAGNVAEALCQGLTAAGHRIISIASKGGDSARVLAGATGAVWRRDLSVPDNCDILILAVNDTSVVEVAREVNLPERTVLVHTAGSVPLDALGRSRRAGVFYPLQTFTKGFVPEMRKVPFFIEATDEPALNVLRELATDIGAGAWDCDTERRRHLHVAAVFANNFSNFMMTTGEAIATEAGFDPSLLRPLMEETVRKALRTGPERAQTGPAVRHDDRTIESHLELLSFSPEYRKLYRLISSMITDHYKNSDR
;
A
#
# COMPACT_ATOMS: atom_id res chain seq x y z
N MET A 1 17.07 20.54 8.70
CA MET A 1 16.61 19.83 7.47
C MET A 1 17.38 20.37 6.28
N SER A 2 18.05 19.52 5.50
CA SER A 2 18.67 19.91 4.24
C SER A 2 17.67 19.71 3.11
N THR A 3 17.38 20.77 2.34
CA THR A 3 16.51 20.66 1.15
C THR A 3 17.17 19.75 0.12
N ARG A 4 16.46 18.74 -0.37
CA ARG A 4 16.89 17.80 -1.41
C ARG A 4 16.15 18.02 -2.70
N ASN A 5 16.81 17.79 -3.83
CA ASN A 5 16.20 17.77 -5.15
C ASN A 5 15.77 16.33 -5.46
N ILE A 6 14.46 16.14 -5.61
CA ILE A 6 13.84 14.82 -5.77
C ILE A 6 13.17 14.72 -7.13
N SER A 7 13.40 13.62 -7.82
CA SER A 7 12.73 13.28 -9.07
C SER A 7 11.87 12.04 -8.90
N PHE A 8 10.79 11.95 -9.67
CA PHE A 8 9.91 10.79 -9.69
C PHE A 8 9.81 10.18 -11.08
N ILE A 9 9.78 8.85 -11.13
CA ILE A 9 9.26 8.10 -12.27
C ILE A 9 8.01 7.36 -11.81
N GLY A 10 6.88 7.69 -12.43
CA GLY A 10 5.55 7.31 -12.01
C GLY A 10 4.77 8.50 -11.44
N ALA A 11 3.46 8.53 -11.69
CA ALA A 11 2.54 9.59 -11.26
C ALA A 11 1.21 8.99 -10.77
N GLY A 12 1.30 7.83 -10.12
CA GLY A 12 0.18 7.17 -9.44
C GLY A 12 -0.09 7.76 -8.06
N ASN A 13 -1.01 7.12 -7.33
CA ASN A 13 -1.47 7.60 -6.02
C ASN A 13 -0.32 7.74 -4.99
N VAL A 14 0.63 6.79 -4.98
CA VAL A 14 1.81 6.85 -4.10
C VAL A 14 2.70 8.04 -4.45
N ALA A 15 2.95 8.26 -5.76
CA ALA A 15 3.75 9.41 -6.22
C ALA A 15 3.09 10.73 -5.83
N GLU A 16 1.77 10.85 -6.01
CA GLU A 16 1.01 12.05 -5.65
C GLU A 16 1.15 12.37 -4.15
N ALA A 17 0.92 11.38 -3.29
CA ALA A 17 0.99 11.56 -1.85
C ALA A 17 2.43 11.90 -1.38
N LEU A 18 3.45 11.20 -1.91
CA LEU A 18 4.84 11.48 -1.58
C LEU A 18 5.30 12.85 -2.10
N CYS A 19 4.96 13.23 -3.33
CA CYS A 19 5.27 14.56 -3.87
C CYS A 19 4.70 15.67 -2.99
N GLN A 20 3.44 15.55 -2.57
CA GLN A 20 2.80 16.56 -1.71
C GLN A 20 3.44 16.59 -0.33
N GLY A 21 3.66 15.42 0.31
CA GLY A 21 4.29 15.34 1.62
C GLY A 21 5.71 15.91 1.63
N LEU A 22 6.53 15.53 0.65
CA LEU A 22 7.92 15.99 0.54
C LEU A 22 8.01 17.49 0.18
N THR A 23 7.12 17.99 -0.67
CA THR A 23 7.04 19.44 -0.96
C THR A 23 6.66 20.23 0.30
N ALA A 24 5.68 19.75 1.06
CA ALA A 24 5.29 20.39 2.32
C ALA A 24 6.40 20.37 3.38
N ALA A 25 7.28 19.37 3.34
CA ALA A 25 8.46 19.26 4.18
C ALA A 25 9.65 20.14 3.71
N GLY A 26 9.49 20.90 2.61
CA GLY A 26 10.51 21.83 2.11
C GLY A 26 11.53 21.22 1.13
N HIS A 27 11.30 20.00 0.63
CA HIS A 27 12.06 19.43 -0.47
C HIS A 27 11.58 19.96 -1.82
N ARG A 28 12.42 19.86 -2.84
CA ARG A 28 12.14 20.33 -4.19
C ARG A 28 11.87 19.15 -5.11
N ILE A 29 10.66 19.02 -5.61
CA ILE A 29 10.39 18.07 -6.68
C ILE A 29 10.81 18.72 -8.00
N ILE A 30 11.89 18.20 -8.61
CA ILE A 30 12.52 18.84 -9.77
C ILE A 30 12.06 18.26 -11.10
N SER A 31 11.70 16.96 -11.15
CA SER A 31 11.11 16.36 -12.35
C SER A 31 10.16 15.22 -12.02
N ILE A 32 9.16 15.02 -12.87
CA ILE A 32 8.24 13.88 -12.82
C ILE A 32 8.13 13.28 -14.22
N ALA A 33 8.48 12.01 -14.36
CA ALA A 33 8.38 11.27 -15.61
C ALA A 33 7.27 10.21 -15.53
N SER A 34 6.51 10.04 -16.61
CA SER A 34 5.53 8.96 -16.75
C SER A 34 5.19 8.70 -18.22
N LYS A 35 5.03 7.42 -18.59
CA LYS A 35 4.57 7.01 -19.93
C LYS A 35 3.13 7.50 -20.23
N GLY A 36 2.26 7.60 -19.21
CA GLY A 36 0.90 8.15 -19.31
C GLY A 36 0.87 9.63 -18.97
N GLY A 37 0.86 10.52 -19.97
CA GLY A 37 1.17 11.94 -19.84
C GLY A 37 0.34 12.77 -18.84
N ASP A 38 -0.99 12.54 -18.73
CA ASP A 38 -1.87 13.52 -18.07
C ASP A 38 -1.68 13.60 -16.55
N SER A 39 -1.63 12.48 -15.85
CA SER A 39 -1.42 12.49 -14.39
C SER A 39 -0.06 13.10 -14.01
N ALA A 40 1.00 12.81 -14.77
CA ALA A 40 2.32 13.37 -14.53
C ALA A 40 2.38 14.88 -14.81
N ARG A 41 1.69 15.37 -15.85
CA ARG A 41 1.58 16.82 -16.14
C ARG A 41 0.87 17.56 -15.02
N VAL A 42 -0.25 17.03 -14.55
CA VAL A 42 -1.01 17.61 -13.45
C VAL A 42 -0.16 17.66 -12.18
N LEU A 43 0.48 16.55 -11.82
CA LEU A 43 1.32 16.47 -10.62
C LEU A 43 2.55 17.37 -10.71
N ALA A 44 3.19 17.46 -11.87
CA ALA A 44 4.32 18.37 -12.12
C ALA A 44 3.88 19.83 -11.99
N GLY A 45 2.72 20.19 -12.55
CA GLY A 45 2.16 21.54 -12.40
C GLY A 45 1.85 21.91 -10.95
N ALA A 46 1.34 20.95 -10.15
CA ALA A 46 1.03 21.17 -8.74
C ALA A 46 2.27 21.34 -7.85
N THR A 47 3.41 20.74 -8.22
CA THR A 47 4.67 20.78 -7.46
C THR A 47 5.71 21.76 -8.00
N GLY A 48 5.46 22.38 -9.16
CA GLY A 48 6.43 23.21 -9.86
C GLY A 48 7.57 22.41 -10.53
N ALA A 49 7.41 21.09 -10.66
CA ALA A 49 8.38 20.20 -11.29
C ALA A 49 8.32 20.25 -12.82
N VAL A 50 9.42 19.86 -13.47
CA VAL A 50 9.43 19.67 -14.93
C VAL A 50 8.82 18.31 -15.26
N TRP A 51 7.76 18.31 -16.07
CA TRP A 51 7.24 17.07 -16.62
C TRP A 51 8.13 16.52 -17.74
N ARG A 52 8.43 15.23 -17.72
CA ARG A 52 9.24 14.53 -18.72
C ARG A 52 8.50 13.34 -19.31
N ARG A 53 8.69 13.09 -20.60
CA ARG A 53 8.18 11.89 -21.28
C ARG A 53 9.18 10.74 -21.28
N ASP A 54 10.45 11.07 -21.14
CA ASP A 54 11.57 10.16 -21.10
C ASP A 54 12.02 9.89 -19.67
N LEU A 55 12.95 8.94 -19.50
CA LEU A 55 13.53 8.56 -18.22
C LEU A 55 14.78 9.40 -17.86
N SER A 56 14.97 10.57 -18.49
CA SER A 56 16.11 11.44 -18.20
C SER A 56 16.02 12.02 -16.79
N VAL A 57 17.13 11.94 -16.06
CA VAL A 57 17.24 12.43 -14.69
C VAL A 57 18.15 13.66 -14.67
N PRO A 58 17.71 14.78 -14.07
CA PRO A 58 18.54 15.99 -13.97
C PRO A 58 19.85 15.74 -13.19
N ASP A 59 20.95 16.36 -13.59
CA ASP A 59 22.27 16.20 -12.96
C ASP A 59 22.32 16.61 -11.48
N ASN A 60 21.42 17.51 -11.08
CA ASN A 60 21.31 17.97 -9.70
C ASN A 60 20.31 17.15 -8.86
N CYS A 61 19.88 15.99 -9.34
CA CYS A 61 19.00 15.08 -8.62
C CYS A 61 19.74 14.41 -7.46
N ASP A 62 19.21 14.51 -6.26
CA ASP A 62 19.74 13.83 -5.07
C ASP A 62 19.10 12.46 -4.88
N ILE A 63 17.79 12.35 -5.16
CA ILE A 63 17.01 11.13 -4.99
C ILE A 63 16.07 10.95 -6.18
N LEU A 64 16.12 9.77 -6.80
CA LEU A 64 15.13 9.35 -7.78
C LEU A 64 14.19 8.30 -7.17
N ILE A 65 12.90 8.59 -7.10
CA ILE A 65 11.87 7.68 -6.57
C ILE A 65 11.10 7.03 -7.72
N LEU A 66 11.19 5.71 -7.80
CA LEU A 66 10.36 4.89 -8.69
C LEU A 66 9.04 4.55 -8.00
N ALA A 67 7.98 5.27 -8.36
CA ALA A 67 6.62 5.05 -7.90
C ALA A 67 5.75 4.50 -9.05
N VAL A 68 6.24 3.45 -9.68
CA VAL A 68 5.61 2.70 -10.77
C VAL A 68 5.02 1.38 -10.26
N ASN A 69 4.29 0.66 -11.11
CA ASN A 69 3.81 -0.68 -10.78
C ASN A 69 4.98 -1.62 -10.48
N ASP A 70 4.81 -2.55 -9.55
CA ASP A 70 5.82 -3.50 -9.09
C ASP A 70 6.53 -4.22 -10.27
N THR A 71 5.75 -4.63 -11.28
CA THR A 71 6.26 -5.30 -12.50
C THR A 71 7.17 -4.42 -13.36
N SER A 72 7.07 -3.10 -13.24
CA SER A 72 7.87 -2.15 -14.05
C SER A 72 9.14 -1.67 -13.35
N VAL A 73 9.32 -1.94 -12.06
CA VAL A 73 10.47 -1.43 -11.28
C VAL A 73 11.79 -1.88 -11.88
N VAL A 74 11.93 -3.17 -12.21
CA VAL A 74 13.16 -3.76 -12.76
C VAL A 74 13.52 -3.16 -14.12
N GLU A 75 12.53 -3.04 -15.01
CA GLU A 75 12.71 -2.47 -16.36
C GLU A 75 13.18 -1.03 -16.26
N VAL A 76 12.44 -0.19 -15.51
CA VAL A 76 12.78 1.23 -15.34
C VAL A 76 14.13 1.42 -14.68
N ALA A 77 14.47 0.63 -13.66
CA ALA A 77 15.78 0.69 -12.99
C ALA A 77 16.95 0.36 -13.92
N ARG A 78 16.75 -0.50 -14.93
CA ARG A 78 17.76 -0.84 -15.94
C ARG A 78 17.95 0.25 -16.99
N GLU A 79 16.86 0.91 -17.38
CA GLU A 79 16.86 1.92 -18.44
C GLU A 79 17.35 3.30 -17.98
N VAL A 80 17.17 3.61 -16.67
CA VAL A 80 17.51 4.94 -16.16
C VAL A 80 19.01 5.14 -16.01
N ASN A 81 19.51 6.25 -16.57
CA ASN A 81 20.86 6.74 -16.32
C ASN A 81 20.85 7.74 -15.17
N LEU A 82 21.64 7.46 -14.13
CA LEU A 82 21.67 8.24 -12.90
C LEU A 82 22.97 9.01 -12.76
N PRO A 83 22.95 10.26 -12.31
CA PRO A 83 24.11 10.92 -11.76
C PRO A 83 24.70 10.10 -10.60
N GLU A 84 26.03 10.06 -10.47
CA GLU A 84 26.76 9.19 -9.51
C GLU A 84 26.28 9.36 -8.05
N ARG A 85 25.91 10.58 -7.67
CA ARG A 85 25.47 10.91 -6.31
C ARG A 85 24.01 10.55 -6.01
N THR A 86 23.21 10.25 -7.04
CA THR A 86 21.78 10.05 -6.89
C THR A 86 21.45 8.72 -6.20
N VAL A 87 20.64 8.76 -5.16
CA VAL A 87 20.07 7.55 -4.53
C VAL A 87 18.85 7.10 -5.32
N LEU A 88 18.87 5.86 -5.83
CA LEU A 88 17.74 5.25 -6.53
C LEU A 88 16.81 4.55 -5.51
N VAL A 89 15.54 4.89 -5.53
CA VAL A 89 14.58 4.39 -4.53
C VAL A 89 13.34 3.83 -5.21
N HIS A 90 12.79 2.71 -4.72
CA HIS A 90 11.44 2.29 -5.08
C HIS A 90 10.50 2.26 -3.88
N THR A 91 9.18 2.29 -4.14
CA THR A 91 8.14 2.32 -3.10
C THR A 91 7.36 1.02 -2.98
N ALA A 92 7.75 -0.04 -3.70
CA ALA A 92 7.02 -1.29 -3.77
C ALA A 92 7.25 -2.18 -2.54
N GLY A 93 6.18 -2.78 -2.02
CA GLY A 93 6.26 -3.72 -0.88
C GLY A 93 6.77 -5.10 -1.27
N SER A 94 6.46 -5.56 -2.49
CA SER A 94 6.76 -6.91 -2.97
C SER A 94 8.13 -7.04 -3.66
N VAL A 95 8.69 -5.93 -4.18
CA VAL A 95 9.90 -5.92 -4.99
C VAL A 95 11.14 -5.92 -4.11
N PRO A 96 12.14 -6.80 -4.37
CA PRO A 96 13.38 -6.82 -3.57
C PRO A 96 14.30 -5.64 -3.90
N LEU A 97 15.15 -5.27 -2.94
CA LEU A 97 16.12 -4.18 -3.09
C LEU A 97 17.07 -4.39 -4.28
N ASP A 98 17.53 -5.62 -4.52
CA ASP A 98 18.47 -5.94 -5.59
C ASP A 98 17.89 -5.77 -7.01
N ALA A 99 16.56 -5.63 -7.13
CA ALA A 99 15.90 -5.25 -8.37
C ALA A 99 16.39 -3.90 -8.93
N LEU A 100 16.90 -3.03 -8.07
CA LEU A 100 17.47 -1.72 -8.46
C LEU A 100 18.92 -1.80 -9.00
N GLY A 101 19.55 -2.99 -8.95
CA GLY A 101 20.93 -3.20 -9.38
C GLY A 101 21.96 -3.01 -8.24
N ARG A 102 22.92 -3.94 -8.16
CA ARG A 102 23.87 -4.05 -7.03
C ARG A 102 24.97 -2.99 -6.99
N SER A 103 25.25 -2.34 -8.12
CA SER A 103 26.35 -1.36 -8.24
C SER A 103 25.92 0.08 -7.96
N ARG A 104 24.69 0.31 -7.55
CA ARG A 104 24.14 1.66 -7.34
C ARG A 104 23.84 1.88 -5.87
N ARG A 105 23.96 3.13 -5.43
CA ARG A 105 23.41 3.55 -4.15
C ARG A 105 21.89 3.53 -4.28
N ALA A 106 21.25 2.62 -3.57
CA ALA A 106 19.84 2.35 -3.75
C ALA A 106 19.13 2.04 -2.44
N GLY A 107 17.80 2.19 -2.44
CA GLY A 107 16.98 1.87 -1.29
C GLY A 107 15.51 1.60 -1.61
N VAL A 108 14.82 1.15 -0.60
CA VAL A 108 13.37 0.97 -0.58
C VAL A 108 12.77 1.94 0.42
N PHE A 109 11.72 2.64 0.01
CA PHE A 109 10.96 3.58 0.84
C PHE A 109 9.49 3.20 0.76
N TYR A 110 9.12 2.10 1.44
CA TYR A 110 7.79 1.50 1.33
C TYR A 110 6.82 2.06 2.36
N PRO A 111 5.83 2.87 1.95
CA PRO A 111 4.76 3.32 2.81
C PRO A 111 3.71 2.21 2.99
N LEU A 112 3.48 1.75 4.22
CA LEU A 112 2.44 0.79 4.53
C LEU A 112 1.08 1.49 4.66
N GLN A 113 0.47 1.80 3.53
CA GLN A 113 -0.80 2.52 3.46
C GLN A 113 -1.50 2.24 2.12
N THR A 114 -2.81 2.42 2.09
CA THR A 114 -3.59 2.53 0.86
C THR A 114 -3.69 4.00 0.44
N PHE A 115 -3.42 4.28 -0.83
CA PHE A 115 -3.45 5.64 -1.37
C PHE A 115 -4.55 5.78 -2.41
N THR A 116 -5.30 6.86 -2.32
CA THR A 116 -6.39 7.17 -3.24
C THR A 116 -6.09 8.51 -3.91
N LYS A 117 -6.35 8.60 -5.22
CA LYS A 117 -6.13 9.82 -5.99
C LYS A 117 -6.91 11.00 -5.38
N GLY A 118 -6.23 12.13 -5.24
CA GLY A 118 -6.82 13.34 -4.67
C GLY A 118 -6.97 13.33 -3.14
N PHE A 119 -6.53 12.25 -2.46
CA PHE A 119 -6.56 12.16 -1.01
C PHE A 119 -5.17 11.82 -0.48
N VAL A 120 -4.58 12.76 0.27
CA VAL A 120 -3.29 12.55 0.93
C VAL A 120 -3.56 12.21 2.39
N PRO A 121 -3.13 11.01 2.86
CA PRO A 121 -3.28 10.65 4.26
C PRO A 121 -2.38 11.54 5.14
N GLU A 122 -2.71 11.64 6.43
CA GLU A 122 -1.81 12.24 7.39
C GLU A 122 -0.49 11.45 7.44
N MET A 123 0.57 11.96 6.81
CA MET A 123 1.84 11.24 6.64
C MET A 123 2.44 10.77 7.97
N ARG A 124 2.23 11.50 9.08
CA ARG A 124 2.65 11.08 10.43
C ARG A 124 2.03 9.77 10.91
N LYS A 125 0.93 9.32 10.28
CA LYS A 125 0.27 8.04 10.60
C LYS A 125 0.67 6.92 9.65
N VAL A 126 1.49 7.22 8.63
CA VAL A 126 1.96 6.25 7.65
C VAL A 126 3.30 5.69 8.09
N PRO A 127 3.39 4.40 8.44
CA PRO A 127 4.67 3.77 8.72
C PRO A 127 5.43 3.52 7.41
N PHE A 128 6.72 3.88 7.40
CA PHE A 128 7.62 3.59 6.28
C PHE A 128 8.57 2.47 6.64
N PHE A 129 8.66 1.46 5.79
CA PHE A 129 9.63 0.39 5.91
C PHE A 129 10.74 0.62 4.91
N ILE A 130 11.98 0.71 5.43
CA ILE A 130 13.15 1.14 4.68
C ILE A 130 14.23 0.07 4.64
N GLU A 131 14.92 0.00 3.51
CA GLU A 131 16.06 -0.87 3.24
C GLU A 131 17.00 -0.13 2.30
N ALA A 132 18.32 -0.30 2.42
CA ALA A 132 19.26 0.35 1.53
C ALA A 132 20.52 -0.48 1.32
N THR A 133 21.25 -0.18 0.24
CA THR A 133 22.51 -0.84 -0.12
C THR A 133 23.68 -0.43 0.78
N ASP A 134 23.63 0.76 1.37
CA ASP A 134 24.64 1.30 2.27
C ASP A 134 24.02 2.19 3.35
N GLU A 135 24.76 2.44 4.43
CA GLU A 135 24.30 3.27 5.55
C GLU A 135 24.04 4.74 5.15
N PRO A 136 24.83 5.39 4.27
CA PRO A 136 24.49 6.71 3.78
C PRO A 136 23.13 6.78 3.07
N ALA A 137 22.80 5.80 2.23
CA ALA A 137 21.48 5.74 1.59
C ALA A 137 20.36 5.49 2.62
N LEU A 138 20.59 4.60 3.59
CA LEU A 138 19.64 4.32 4.65
C LEU A 138 19.33 5.58 5.49
N ASN A 139 20.35 6.37 5.81
CA ASN A 139 20.20 7.62 6.54
C ASN A 139 19.39 8.66 5.75
N VAL A 140 19.59 8.72 4.41
CA VAL A 140 18.76 9.56 3.54
C VAL A 140 17.28 9.18 3.64
N LEU A 141 16.94 7.88 3.66
CA LEU A 141 15.56 7.42 3.77
C LEU A 141 14.95 7.70 5.16
N ARG A 142 15.74 7.56 6.23
CA ARG A 142 15.32 7.94 7.58
C ARG A 142 15.02 9.44 7.68
N GLU A 143 15.87 10.28 7.11
CA GLU A 143 15.66 11.72 7.04
C GLU A 143 14.39 12.06 6.28
N LEU A 144 14.16 11.48 5.07
CA LEU A 144 12.93 11.71 4.32
C LEU A 144 11.67 11.38 5.12
N ALA A 145 11.65 10.24 5.82
CA ALA A 145 10.51 9.87 6.66
C ALA A 145 10.31 10.87 7.80
N THR A 146 11.40 11.26 8.47
CA THR A 146 11.36 12.25 9.55
C THR A 146 10.85 13.61 9.07
N ASP A 147 11.32 14.05 7.90
CA ASP A 147 10.97 15.35 7.33
C ASP A 147 9.47 15.46 6.99
N ILE A 148 8.85 14.37 6.56
CA ILE A 148 7.39 14.30 6.36
C ILE A 148 6.61 13.97 7.64
N GLY A 149 7.28 13.91 8.78
CA GLY A 149 6.69 13.61 10.10
C GLY A 149 6.33 12.15 10.33
N ALA A 150 6.77 11.24 9.44
CA ALA A 150 6.47 9.82 9.52
C ALA A 150 7.51 9.03 10.34
N GLY A 151 7.10 7.86 10.84
CA GLY A 151 8.03 6.89 11.40
C GLY A 151 8.70 6.05 10.31
N ALA A 152 9.98 5.70 10.51
CA ALA A 152 10.72 4.77 9.66
C ALA A 152 11.19 3.55 10.44
N TRP A 153 11.09 2.38 9.84
CA TRP A 153 11.51 1.10 10.40
C TRP A 153 12.42 0.38 9.42
N ASP A 154 13.59 0.00 9.87
CA ASP A 154 14.52 -0.82 9.09
C ASP A 154 13.90 -2.20 8.87
N CYS A 155 13.84 -2.62 7.63
CA CYS A 155 13.15 -3.86 7.27
C CYS A 155 13.74 -4.43 5.98
N ASP A 156 14.36 -5.60 6.08
CA ASP A 156 14.88 -6.31 4.92
C ASP A 156 13.78 -6.74 3.93
N THR A 157 14.19 -7.14 2.74
CA THR A 157 13.30 -7.55 1.67
C THR A 157 12.36 -8.69 2.09
N GLU A 158 12.83 -9.69 2.83
CA GLU A 158 12.01 -10.86 3.21
C GLU A 158 10.91 -10.45 4.18
N ARG A 159 11.27 -9.74 5.26
CA ARG A 159 10.31 -9.23 6.25
C ARG A 159 9.30 -8.28 5.62
N ARG A 160 9.76 -7.38 4.73
CA ARG A 160 8.87 -6.45 4.01
C ARG A 160 7.85 -7.18 3.15
N ARG A 161 8.25 -8.23 2.42
CA ARG A 161 7.34 -9.04 1.60
C ARG A 161 6.28 -9.74 2.46
N HIS A 162 6.64 -10.30 3.60
CA HIS A 162 5.67 -10.87 4.54
C HIS A 162 4.70 -9.81 5.07
N LEU A 163 5.23 -8.63 5.43
CA LEU A 163 4.40 -7.52 5.89
C LEU A 163 3.44 -7.04 4.79
N HIS A 164 3.90 -7.01 3.54
CA HIS A 164 3.03 -6.66 2.41
C HIS A 164 1.89 -7.68 2.23
N VAL A 165 2.16 -8.98 2.35
CA VAL A 165 1.10 -10.01 2.35
C VAL A 165 0.11 -9.77 3.50
N ALA A 166 0.59 -9.50 4.71
CA ALA A 166 -0.28 -9.18 5.84
C ALA A 166 -1.16 -7.95 5.56
N ALA A 167 -0.60 -6.92 4.91
CA ALA A 167 -1.35 -5.73 4.50
C ALA A 167 -2.44 -6.05 3.46
N VAL A 168 -2.19 -6.97 2.52
CA VAL A 168 -3.21 -7.44 1.57
C VAL A 168 -4.40 -8.07 2.31
N PHE A 169 -4.15 -8.90 3.33
CA PHE A 169 -5.22 -9.46 4.16
C PHE A 169 -5.98 -8.37 4.93
N ALA A 170 -5.25 -7.47 5.60
CA ALA A 170 -5.86 -6.44 6.44
C ALA A 170 -6.61 -5.36 5.65
N ASN A 171 -6.24 -5.09 4.41
CA ASN A 171 -6.82 -4.04 3.58
C ASN A 171 -7.59 -4.60 2.37
N ASN A 172 -6.89 -5.20 1.40
CA ASN A 172 -7.51 -5.56 0.12
C ASN A 172 -8.60 -6.63 0.27
N PHE A 173 -8.32 -7.69 1.03
CA PHE A 173 -9.29 -8.76 1.25
C PHE A 173 -10.45 -8.29 2.13
N SER A 174 -10.16 -7.50 3.17
CA SER A 174 -11.22 -6.90 4.01
C SER A 174 -12.16 -6.02 3.18
N ASN A 175 -11.62 -5.18 2.28
CA ASN A 175 -12.43 -4.38 1.37
C ASN A 175 -13.26 -5.26 0.44
N PHE A 176 -12.69 -6.35 -0.10
CA PHE A 176 -13.43 -7.25 -0.98
C PHE A 176 -14.56 -7.99 -0.23
N MET A 177 -14.38 -8.32 1.06
CA MET A 177 -15.47 -8.87 1.87
C MET A 177 -16.62 -7.87 2.03
N MET A 178 -16.34 -6.59 2.22
CA MET A 178 -17.37 -5.53 2.25
C MET A 178 -18.10 -5.45 0.91
N THR A 179 -17.37 -5.43 -0.21
CA THR A 179 -17.97 -5.47 -1.57
C THR A 179 -18.87 -6.71 -1.77
N THR A 180 -18.43 -7.87 -1.30
CA THR A 180 -19.21 -9.10 -1.37
C THR A 180 -20.51 -8.99 -0.56
N GLY A 181 -20.44 -8.41 0.64
CA GLY A 181 -21.64 -8.16 1.47
C GLY A 181 -22.63 -7.23 0.79
N GLU A 182 -22.15 -6.13 0.20
CA GLU A 182 -22.98 -5.18 -0.56
C GLU A 182 -23.66 -5.86 -1.77
N ALA A 183 -22.93 -6.71 -2.50
CA ALA A 183 -23.48 -7.47 -3.63
C ALA A 183 -24.61 -8.43 -3.19
N ILE A 184 -24.43 -9.14 -2.07
CA ILE A 184 -25.45 -10.05 -1.52
C ILE A 184 -26.69 -9.26 -1.05
N ALA A 185 -26.51 -8.11 -0.40
CA ALA A 185 -27.62 -7.24 0.00
C ALA A 185 -28.41 -6.72 -1.21
N THR A 186 -27.71 -6.31 -2.27
CA THR A 186 -28.33 -5.84 -3.52
C THR A 186 -29.13 -6.96 -4.20
N GLU A 187 -28.61 -8.18 -4.26
CA GLU A 187 -29.32 -9.35 -4.82
C GLU A 187 -30.61 -9.64 -4.04
N ALA A 188 -30.60 -9.40 -2.73
CA ALA A 188 -31.78 -9.54 -1.89
C ALA A 188 -32.72 -8.32 -1.92
N GLY A 189 -32.46 -7.30 -2.75
CA GLY A 189 -33.29 -6.10 -2.92
C GLY A 189 -33.12 -5.03 -1.85
N PHE A 190 -32.05 -5.09 -1.05
CA PHE A 190 -31.74 -4.06 -0.05
C PHE A 190 -30.78 -3.00 -0.60
N ASP A 191 -30.90 -1.78 -0.06
CA ASP A 191 -29.86 -0.75 -0.27
C ASP A 191 -28.56 -1.18 0.45
N PRO A 192 -27.45 -1.36 -0.27
CA PRO A 192 -26.18 -1.79 0.33
C PRO A 192 -25.66 -0.81 1.39
N SER A 193 -26.06 0.47 1.34
CA SER A 193 -25.67 1.46 2.35
C SER A 193 -26.12 1.10 3.78
N LEU A 194 -27.11 0.23 3.93
CA LEU A 194 -27.56 -0.30 5.23
C LEU A 194 -26.47 -1.09 5.96
N LEU A 195 -25.44 -1.59 5.25
CA LEU A 195 -24.32 -2.30 5.85
C LEU A 195 -23.24 -1.38 6.43
N ARG A 196 -23.22 -0.10 6.06
CA ARG A 196 -22.17 0.84 6.48
C ARG A 196 -21.97 0.93 7.99
N PRO A 197 -23.04 1.08 8.81
CA PRO A 197 -22.85 1.12 10.27
C PRO A 197 -22.25 -0.17 10.84
N LEU A 198 -22.59 -1.32 10.25
CA LEU A 198 -22.01 -2.61 10.64
C LEU A 198 -20.53 -2.71 10.27
N MET A 199 -20.14 -2.24 9.07
CA MET A 199 -18.73 -2.21 8.62
C MET A 199 -17.90 -1.32 9.54
N GLU A 200 -18.37 -0.11 9.86
CA GLU A 200 -17.71 0.81 10.79
C GLU A 200 -17.52 0.19 12.18
N GLU A 201 -18.58 -0.42 12.75
CA GLU A 201 -18.50 -1.09 14.05
C GLU A 201 -17.54 -2.27 14.05
N THR A 202 -17.49 -3.04 12.96
CA THR A 202 -16.57 -4.16 12.81
C THR A 202 -15.13 -3.70 12.93
N VAL A 203 -14.74 -2.66 12.18
CA VAL A 203 -13.38 -2.10 12.24
C VAL A 203 -13.11 -1.49 13.61
N ARG A 204 -14.03 -0.69 14.13
CA ARG A 204 -13.89 -0.02 15.44
C ARG A 204 -13.70 -1.04 16.57
N LYS A 205 -14.50 -2.10 16.59
CA LYS A 205 -14.41 -3.17 17.59
C LYS A 205 -13.08 -3.91 17.49
N ALA A 206 -12.66 -4.29 16.27
CA ALA A 206 -11.40 -4.98 16.06
C ALA A 206 -10.19 -4.15 16.54
N LEU A 207 -10.17 -2.84 16.26
CA LEU A 207 -9.11 -1.94 16.72
C LEU A 207 -9.11 -1.74 18.24
N ARG A 208 -10.28 -1.77 18.89
CA ARG A 208 -10.41 -1.57 20.33
C ARG A 208 -10.04 -2.81 21.15
N THR A 209 -10.47 -4.01 20.70
CA THR A 209 -10.35 -5.24 21.49
C THR A 209 -9.33 -6.23 20.96
N GLY A 210 -8.77 -5.97 19.79
CA GLY A 210 -7.99 -6.91 18.98
C GLY A 210 -8.90 -7.77 18.08
N PRO A 211 -8.48 -8.07 16.83
CA PRO A 211 -9.28 -8.87 15.88
C PRO A 211 -9.68 -10.23 16.43
N GLU A 212 -8.76 -10.91 17.11
CA GLU A 212 -8.98 -12.23 17.72
C GLU A 212 -10.21 -12.24 18.66
N ARG A 213 -10.28 -11.28 19.58
CA ARG A 213 -11.39 -11.17 20.53
C ARG A 213 -12.64 -10.52 19.97
N ALA A 214 -12.51 -9.85 18.83
CA ALA A 214 -13.62 -9.19 18.15
C ALA A 214 -14.48 -10.16 17.33
N GLN A 215 -13.95 -11.33 16.96
CA GLN A 215 -14.62 -12.29 16.10
C GLN A 215 -15.91 -12.81 16.74
N THR A 216 -16.98 -12.86 15.93
CA THR A 216 -18.29 -13.40 16.29
C THR A 216 -18.89 -14.14 15.08
N GLY A 217 -20.06 -14.71 15.24
CA GLY A 217 -20.79 -15.32 14.14
C GLY A 217 -21.04 -16.81 14.31
N PRO A 218 -21.76 -17.46 13.38
CA PRO A 218 -22.15 -18.87 13.49
C PRO A 218 -20.93 -19.80 13.49
N ALA A 219 -19.88 -19.49 12.74
CA ALA A 219 -18.68 -20.31 12.68
C ALA A 219 -17.93 -20.43 14.04
N VAL A 220 -17.84 -19.32 14.80
CA VAL A 220 -17.26 -19.33 16.16
C VAL A 220 -18.09 -20.19 17.13
N ARG A 221 -19.41 -20.18 16.97
CA ARG A 221 -20.35 -20.92 17.82
C ARG A 221 -20.62 -22.34 17.36
N HIS A 222 -19.95 -22.80 16.29
CA HIS A 222 -20.16 -24.12 15.67
C HIS A 222 -21.64 -24.37 15.29
N ASP A 223 -22.31 -23.33 14.78
CA ASP A 223 -23.70 -23.38 14.36
C ASP A 223 -23.81 -23.83 12.90
N ASP A 224 -23.62 -25.15 12.69
CA ASP A 224 -23.61 -25.76 11.36
C ASP A 224 -24.98 -25.57 10.65
N ARG A 225 -26.09 -25.55 11.40
CA ARG A 225 -27.42 -25.34 10.83
C ARG A 225 -27.55 -23.95 10.17
N THR A 226 -27.08 -22.92 10.84
CA THR A 226 -27.07 -21.56 10.27
C THR A 226 -26.12 -21.47 9.07
N ILE A 227 -24.94 -22.12 9.15
CA ILE A 227 -23.97 -22.17 8.06
C ILE A 227 -24.59 -22.79 6.79
N GLU A 228 -25.23 -23.96 6.91
CA GLU A 228 -25.88 -24.63 5.77
C GLU A 228 -27.03 -23.78 5.19
N SER A 229 -27.86 -23.17 6.02
CA SER A 229 -28.91 -22.24 5.55
C SER A 229 -28.34 -21.07 4.75
N HIS A 230 -27.23 -20.47 5.21
CA HIS A 230 -26.55 -19.40 4.46
C HIS A 230 -25.98 -19.90 3.13
N LEU A 231 -25.44 -21.13 3.08
CA LEU A 231 -24.96 -21.73 1.84
C LEU A 231 -26.08 -22.00 0.83
N GLU A 232 -27.30 -22.30 1.28
CA GLU A 232 -28.49 -22.42 0.41
C GLU A 232 -28.89 -21.06 -0.17
N LEU A 233 -28.93 -20.01 0.67
CA LEU A 233 -29.20 -18.63 0.23
C LEU A 233 -28.19 -18.10 -0.79
N LEU A 234 -26.95 -18.59 -0.77
CA LEU A 234 -25.89 -18.24 -1.72
C LEU A 234 -25.92 -19.08 -3.00
N SER A 235 -27.02 -19.81 -3.29
CA SER A 235 -27.13 -20.64 -4.50
C SER A 235 -27.05 -19.86 -5.80
N PHE A 236 -27.32 -18.55 -5.80
CA PHE A 236 -27.21 -17.66 -6.95
C PHE A 236 -25.75 -17.38 -7.37
N SER A 237 -24.75 -17.57 -6.49
CA SER A 237 -23.33 -17.39 -6.79
C SER A 237 -22.48 -18.52 -6.23
N PRO A 238 -22.05 -19.47 -7.07
CA PRO A 238 -21.14 -20.53 -6.68
C PRO A 238 -19.84 -20.03 -6.06
N GLU A 239 -19.34 -18.87 -6.50
CA GLU A 239 -18.11 -18.25 -6.02
C GLU A 239 -18.28 -17.76 -4.57
N TYR A 240 -19.37 -17.06 -4.27
CA TYR A 240 -19.67 -16.59 -2.91
C TYR A 240 -19.94 -17.76 -1.97
N ARG A 241 -20.61 -18.79 -2.43
CA ARG A 241 -20.84 -20.02 -1.67
C ARG A 241 -19.51 -20.72 -1.30
N LYS A 242 -18.57 -20.82 -2.27
CA LYS A 242 -17.23 -21.37 -2.03
C LYS A 242 -16.44 -20.53 -1.03
N LEU A 243 -16.45 -19.21 -1.21
CA LEU A 243 -15.78 -18.26 -0.31
C LEU A 243 -16.32 -18.35 1.11
N TYR A 244 -17.65 -18.34 1.26
CA TYR A 244 -18.33 -18.46 2.56
C TYR A 244 -17.92 -19.75 3.29
N ARG A 245 -17.95 -20.89 2.57
CA ARG A 245 -17.57 -22.18 3.15
C ARG A 245 -16.11 -22.18 3.60
N LEU A 246 -15.19 -21.68 2.77
CA LEU A 246 -13.78 -21.62 3.08
C LEU A 246 -13.51 -20.79 4.34
N ILE A 247 -14.03 -19.57 4.40
CA ILE A 247 -13.81 -18.68 5.54
C ILE A 247 -14.47 -19.23 6.80
N SER A 248 -15.69 -19.75 6.71
CA SER A 248 -16.38 -20.35 7.86
C SER A 248 -15.59 -21.54 8.44
N SER A 249 -15.05 -22.41 7.58
CA SER A 249 -14.20 -23.52 8.03
C SER A 249 -12.93 -23.02 8.73
N MET A 250 -12.23 -22.03 8.13
CA MET A 250 -11.03 -21.45 8.73
C MET A 250 -11.30 -20.81 10.11
N ILE A 251 -12.42 -20.08 10.24
CA ILE A 251 -12.83 -19.51 11.53
C ILE A 251 -13.13 -20.62 12.54
N THR A 252 -13.93 -21.62 12.15
CA THR A 252 -14.23 -22.77 13.02
C THR A 252 -12.98 -23.47 13.54
N ASP A 253 -12.02 -23.75 12.64
CA ASP A 253 -10.80 -24.46 12.99
C ASP A 253 -9.86 -23.62 13.87
N HIS A 254 -9.80 -22.31 13.62
CA HIS A 254 -9.00 -21.38 14.42
C HIS A 254 -9.50 -21.29 15.87
N TYR A 255 -10.81 -21.13 16.06
CA TYR A 255 -11.40 -20.94 17.39
C TYR A 255 -11.68 -22.22 18.17
N LYS A 256 -11.69 -23.42 17.54
CA LYS A 256 -11.74 -24.71 18.26
C LYS A 256 -10.61 -24.89 19.27
N ASN A 257 -9.46 -24.26 19.01
CA ASN A 257 -8.26 -24.44 19.84
C ASN A 257 -8.09 -23.31 20.87
N SER A 258 -8.93 -22.27 20.82
CA SER A 258 -8.84 -21.11 21.73
C SER A 258 -9.62 -21.32 23.04
N ASP A 259 -10.48 -22.34 23.12
CA ASP A 259 -11.21 -22.75 24.34
C ASP A 259 -10.43 -23.74 25.21
N ARG A 260 -9.12 -23.94 24.93
CA ARG A 260 -8.19 -24.72 25.77
C ARG A 260 -7.15 -23.76 26.40
#